data_dcb04a4828d54e891da0dc532dbc3700
#
_entry.id   dcb04a4828d54e891da0dc532dbc3700
#
_cell.length_a   1.000
_cell.length_b   1.000
_cell.length_c   1.000
_cell.angle_alpha   90.00
_cell.angle_beta   90.00
_cell.angle_gamma   90.00
#
_symmetry.space_group_name_H-M   'P 1'
#
loop_
_entity.id
_entity.type
_entity.pdbx_description
1 polymer ?
#
loop_
_entity_poly.entity_id
_entity_poly.type
_entity_poly.pdbx_seq_one_letter_code
_entity_poly.pdbx_strand_id
1 'polypeptide(L)'
;MLRPLPIALTLATLMTAPAAAQYRYEPAPANLAARAWFQDAKFGLFIHWGVYSLLQDGEWVMQNRGIRASEYETLAPEFNPTRFDAAEWVALAQAAGMRYITITSKHHDGFAMFDSQVSDWDIVERTPYRRDVIRMLAEECRRQGLRLFVYYSQLDWHHSDYFPRGQTGHATGRAESGDFGRYLDYMDGQLRELFTGYGELGGVWFDGMWDRPEADWRLERTYRMLHELQPAALVGSNHHRAPFPGEDFQMFEQDLPGANTAGFNTAAVSDLPLETAATINDSWGYHLGDRNFKSAAQVIGLLVNAAGRNANLLLNVGPMPTGEIQPEFRTRLHEVGAWLRRNGEAIYGTRGGPIAPRPWGVTTQKQDRVYVHVLSWQDPRLALPALPRRVRAATVLADGRRVAFQETADGVTLTLPPRAEGEVDQIVVLELAR
;
A
#
# COMPACT_ATOMS: atom_id res chain seq x y z
N MET A 1 51.82 53.93 -46.60
CA MET A 1 51.67 54.04 -45.15
C MET A 1 50.21 53.65 -44.83
N LEU A 2 50.00 52.40 -44.46
CA LEU A 2 48.69 51.87 -44.08
C LEU A 2 48.60 51.86 -42.54
N ARG A 3 47.59 52.53 -41.97
CA ARG A 3 47.31 52.55 -40.52
C ARG A 3 46.50 51.31 -40.14
N PRO A 4 46.83 50.67 -39.05
CA PRO A 4 45.96 49.53 -38.53
C PRO A 4 44.73 50.05 -37.79
N LEU A 5 43.59 49.43 -38.08
CA LEU A 5 42.36 49.61 -37.33
C LEU A 5 42.43 48.83 -35.99
N PRO A 6 41.88 49.36 -34.92
CA PRO A 6 41.77 48.62 -33.64
C PRO A 6 40.66 47.63 -33.69
N ILE A 7 40.93 46.37 -33.32
CA ILE A 7 39.95 45.32 -33.07
C ILE A 7 39.40 45.52 -31.64
N ALA A 8 38.12 45.88 -31.53
CA ALA A 8 37.44 45.95 -30.27
C ALA A 8 37.01 44.53 -29.85
N LEU A 9 37.62 43.98 -28.80
CA LEU A 9 37.25 42.70 -28.19
C LEU A 9 36.06 42.93 -27.27
N THR A 10 34.86 42.53 -27.71
CA THR A 10 33.64 42.56 -26.85
C THR A 10 33.67 41.36 -25.94
N LEU A 11 33.92 41.57 -24.67
CA LEU A 11 33.79 40.54 -23.61
C LEU A 11 32.30 40.28 -23.37
N ALA A 12 31.76 39.13 -23.85
CA ALA A 12 30.43 38.66 -23.51
C ALA A 12 30.50 38.02 -22.12
N THR A 13 30.00 38.71 -21.12
CA THR A 13 29.74 38.15 -19.79
C THR A 13 28.57 37.15 -19.86
N LEU A 14 28.89 35.86 -19.86
CA LEU A 14 27.90 34.79 -19.63
C LEU A 14 27.39 34.94 -18.22
N MET A 15 26.19 35.50 -18.06
CA MET A 15 25.40 35.36 -16.80
C MET A 15 24.95 33.91 -16.71
N THR A 16 25.62 33.11 -15.87
CA THR A 16 25.08 31.81 -15.42
C THR A 16 23.87 32.08 -14.53
N ALA A 17 22.68 31.75 -15.02
CA ALA A 17 21.50 31.71 -14.17
C ALA A 17 21.80 30.75 -12.98
N PRO A 18 21.43 31.13 -11.73
CA PRO A 18 21.57 30.21 -10.61
C PRO A 18 20.80 28.94 -10.93
N ALA A 19 21.45 27.78 -10.82
CA ALA A 19 20.76 26.50 -10.89
C ALA A 19 19.66 26.54 -9.83
N ALA A 20 18.41 26.36 -10.23
CA ALA A 20 17.30 26.24 -9.30
C ALA A 20 17.70 25.16 -8.28
N ALA A 21 17.70 25.50 -7.00
CA ALA A 21 18.02 24.54 -5.95
C ALA A 21 17.06 23.37 -6.09
N GLN A 22 17.61 22.18 -6.34
CA GLN A 22 16.81 20.98 -6.46
C GLN A 22 16.05 20.77 -5.15
N TYR A 23 14.73 20.61 -5.20
CA TYR A 23 13.91 20.38 -4.02
C TYR A 23 14.44 19.18 -3.24
N ARG A 24 14.77 19.40 -1.99
CA ARG A 24 15.22 18.38 -1.07
C ARG A 24 14.15 18.24 0.04
N TYR A 25 13.47 17.11 0.03
CA TYR A 25 12.53 16.79 1.11
C TYR A 25 13.30 16.36 2.36
N GLU A 26 13.00 16.99 3.49
CA GLU A 26 13.48 16.60 4.81
C GLU A 26 12.26 16.27 5.69
N PRO A 27 12.08 14.97 6.04
CA PRO A 27 10.93 14.56 6.83
C PRO A 27 10.95 15.17 8.24
N ALA A 28 9.81 15.69 8.68
CA ALA A 28 9.66 16.19 10.04
C ALA A 28 9.83 15.06 11.09
N PRO A 29 10.19 15.36 12.35
CA PRO A 29 10.28 14.35 13.41
C PRO A 29 9.00 13.52 13.58
N ALA A 30 7.83 14.14 13.42
CA ALA A 30 6.53 13.45 13.46
C ALA A 30 6.38 12.44 12.31
N ASN A 31 6.86 12.78 11.10
CA ASN A 31 6.87 11.87 9.96
C ASN A 31 7.82 10.68 10.19
N LEU A 32 9.04 10.94 10.70
CA LEU A 32 9.99 9.86 11.02
C LEU A 32 9.42 8.89 12.07
N ALA A 33 8.71 9.40 13.07
CA ALA A 33 8.01 8.58 14.06
C ALA A 33 6.87 7.75 13.40
N ALA A 34 6.13 8.36 12.45
CA ALA A 34 5.09 7.66 11.70
C ALA A 34 5.66 6.57 10.78
N ARG A 35 6.79 6.81 10.11
CA ARG A 35 7.51 5.79 9.32
C ARG A 35 7.94 4.61 10.19
N ALA A 36 8.49 4.87 11.38
CA ALA A 36 8.88 3.82 12.33
C ALA A 36 7.67 3.00 12.77
N TRP A 37 6.55 3.67 13.13
CA TRP A 37 5.29 3.01 13.45
C TRP A 37 4.77 2.15 12.28
N PHE A 38 4.82 2.67 11.06
CA PHE A 38 4.37 1.97 9.86
C PHE A 38 5.18 0.68 9.63
N GLN A 39 6.52 0.76 9.78
CA GLN A 39 7.37 -0.43 9.70
C GLN A 39 7.05 -1.46 10.79
N ASP A 40 6.58 -1.05 11.97
CA ASP A 40 6.20 -1.94 13.06
C ASP A 40 4.81 -2.55 12.88
N ALA A 41 3.93 -1.87 12.15
CA ALA A 41 2.53 -2.26 11.93
C ALA A 41 2.36 -3.56 11.14
N LYS A 42 3.19 -3.81 10.13
CA LYS A 42 3.31 -5.03 9.32
C LYS A 42 2.07 -5.48 8.55
N PHE A 43 0.84 -5.18 8.98
CA PHE A 43 -0.36 -5.72 8.38
C PHE A 43 -1.49 -4.68 8.34
N GLY A 44 -2.04 -4.44 7.16
CA GLY A 44 -3.15 -3.51 6.90
C GLY A 44 -4.25 -4.13 6.05
N LEU A 45 -5.46 -3.54 6.12
CA LEU A 45 -6.59 -3.87 5.26
C LEU A 45 -6.67 -2.87 4.11
N PHE A 46 -6.70 -3.34 2.88
CA PHE A 46 -7.03 -2.54 1.72
C PHE A 46 -8.50 -2.75 1.35
N ILE A 47 -9.20 -1.69 0.98
CA ILE A 47 -10.61 -1.75 0.59
C ILE A 47 -10.78 -1.04 -0.75
N HIS A 48 -11.12 -1.81 -1.80
CA HIS A 48 -11.54 -1.26 -3.09
C HIS A 48 -13.05 -1.27 -3.19
N TRP A 49 -13.67 -0.09 -3.07
CA TRP A 49 -15.12 0.02 -3.08
C TRP A 49 -15.61 1.34 -3.66
N GLY A 50 -16.63 1.26 -4.50
CA GLY A 50 -17.24 2.39 -5.20
C GLY A 50 -18.45 1.95 -6.02
N VAL A 51 -18.98 2.85 -6.85
CA VAL A 51 -20.13 2.58 -7.73
C VAL A 51 -19.89 1.42 -8.69
N TYR A 52 -18.64 1.15 -9.07
CA TYR A 52 -18.27 0.01 -9.90
C TYR A 52 -18.70 -1.35 -9.30
N SER A 53 -18.85 -1.43 -8.00
CA SER A 53 -19.30 -2.67 -7.33
C SER A 53 -20.69 -3.12 -7.79
N LEU A 54 -21.56 -2.19 -8.24
CA LEU A 54 -22.89 -2.50 -8.82
C LEU A 54 -22.78 -3.39 -10.05
N LEU A 55 -21.73 -3.21 -10.85
CA LEU A 55 -21.51 -3.99 -12.07
C LEU A 55 -20.88 -5.36 -11.81
N GLN A 56 -20.41 -5.61 -10.59
CA GLN A 56 -19.93 -6.90 -10.09
C GLN A 56 -18.82 -7.53 -10.95
N ASP A 57 -17.95 -6.71 -11.54
CA ASP A 57 -16.91 -7.10 -12.51
C ASP A 57 -15.59 -6.36 -12.26
N GLY A 58 -15.30 -6.10 -10.98
CA GLY A 58 -14.10 -5.42 -10.54
C GLY A 58 -14.14 -3.90 -10.74
N GLU A 59 -13.11 -3.23 -10.26
CA GLU A 59 -12.97 -1.77 -10.24
C GLU A 59 -12.61 -1.16 -11.60
N TRP A 60 -12.08 -1.97 -12.52
CA TRP A 60 -11.72 -1.56 -13.88
C TRP A 60 -12.86 -1.70 -14.89
N VAL A 61 -14.07 -2.07 -14.45
CA VAL A 61 -15.21 -2.39 -15.31
C VAL A 61 -15.56 -1.28 -16.30
N MET A 62 -15.43 0.00 -15.89
CA MET A 62 -15.66 1.16 -16.79
C MET A 62 -14.72 1.12 -18.00
N GLN A 63 -13.43 0.89 -17.76
CA GLN A 63 -12.40 0.78 -18.79
C GLN A 63 -12.56 -0.51 -19.60
N ASN A 64 -12.70 -1.66 -18.93
CA ASN A 64 -12.69 -2.99 -19.56
C ASN A 64 -13.89 -3.21 -20.49
N ARG A 65 -15.05 -2.66 -20.14
CA ARG A 65 -16.27 -2.72 -20.96
C ARG A 65 -16.43 -1.52 -21.89
N GLY A 66 -15.54 -0.52 -21.83
CA GLY A 66 -15.61 0.68 -22.63
C GLY A 66 -16.87 1.53 -22.34
N ILE A 67 -17.28 1.61 -21.07
CA ILE A 67 -18.49 2.33 -20.65
C ILE A 67 -18.24 3.85 -20.77
N ARG A 68 -19.17 4.56 -21.43
CA ARG A 68 -19.09 6.02 -21.53
C ARG A 68 -19.35 6.67 -20.17
N ALA A 69 -18.72 7.81 -19.89
CA ALA A 69 -18.91 8.53 -18.63
C ALA A 69 -20.38 8.85 -18.35
N SER A 70 -21.13 9.32 -19.36
CA SER A 70 -22.56 9.60 -19.25
C SER A 70 -23.43 8.37 -18.96
N GLU A 71 -22.99 7.19 -19.35
CA GLU A 71 -23.63 5.91 -19.06
C GLU A 71 -23.27 5.44 -17.65
N TYR A 72 -22.00 5.61 -17.27
CA TYR A 72 -21.49 5.27 -15.94
C TYR A 72 -22.13 6.13 -14.84
N GLU A 73 -22.40 7.40 -15.10
CA GLU A 73 -23.11 8.32 -14.19
C GLU A 73 -24.49 7.79 -13.77
N THR A 74 -25.15 6.99 -14.62
CA THR A 74 -26.47 6.41 -14.30
C THR A 74 -26.42 5.35 -13.20
N LEU A 75 -25.23 4.88 -12.81
CA LEU A 75 -25.04 3.94 -11.71
C LEU A 75 -25.18 4.61 -10.34
N ALA A 76 -24.80 5.86 -10.20
CA ALA A 76 -24.79 6.54 -8.90
C ALA A 76 -26.17 6.58 -8.23
N PRO A 77 -27.29 6.87 -8.91
CA PRO A 77 -28.63 6.80 -8.33
C PRO A 77 -29.06 5.41 -7.84
N GLU A 78 -28.42 4.34 -8.32
CA GLU A 78 -28.67 2.97 -7.90
C GLU A 78 -27.76 2.51 -6.75
N PHE A 79 -26.70 3.28 -6.44
CA PHE A 79 -25.75 2.95 -5.39
C PHE A 79 -26.26 3.37 -4.01
N ASN A 80 -26.88 2.42 -3.30
CA ASN A 80 -27.45 2.63 -1.98
C ASN A 80 -26.99 1.55 -0.99
N PRO A 81 -25.77 1.65 -0.45
CA PRO A 81 -25.18 0.62 0.41
C PRO A 81 -25.73 0.66 1.85
N THR A 82 -26.99 0.33 2.03
CA THR A 82 -27.69 0.41 3.32
C THR A 82 -27.18 -0.56 4.39
N ARG A 83 -26.34 -1.54 4.00
CA ARG A 83 -25.73 -2.52 4.91
C ARG A 83 -24.26 -2.21 5.23
N PHE A 84 -23.77 -1.06 4.81
CA PHE A 84 -22.43 -0.59 5.21
C PHE A 84 -22.42 -0.26 6.70
N ASP A 85 -21.47 -0.87 7.40
CA ASP A 85 -21.22 -0.62 8.83
C ASP A 85 -19.71 -0.42 9.06
N ALA A 86 -19.31 0.83 9.31
CA ALA A 86 -17.93 1.19 9.54
C ALA A 86 -17.36 0.52 10.80
N ALA A 87 -18.19 0.37 11.85
CA ALA A 87 -17.78 -0.30 13.10
C ALA A 87 -17.45 -1.77 12.87
N GLU A 88 -18.27 -2.45 12.07
CA GLU A 88 -18.05 -3.86 11.71
C GLU A 88 -16.77 -4.02 10.85
N TRP A 89 -16.53 -3.13 9.89
CA TRP A 89 -15.33 -3.20 9.05
C TRP A 89 -14.04 -3.00 9.87
N VAL A 90 -14.05 -2.02 10.77
CA VAL A 90 -12.91 -1.76 11.64
C VAL A 90 -12.69 -2.91 12.63
N ALA A 91 -13.77 -3.44 13.21
CA ALA A 91 -13.70 -4.61 14.10
C ALA A 91 -13.16 -5.86 13.39
N LEU A 92 -13.55 -6.08 12.12
CA LEU A 92 -13.04 -7.18 11.30
C LEU A 92 -11.53 -7.03 11.04
N ALA A 93 -11.06 -5.81 10.71
CA ALA A 93 -9.65 -5.52 10.53
C ALA A 93 -8.86 -5.80 11.83
N GLN A 94 -9.37 -5.37 12.99
CA GLN A 94 -8.76 -5.67 14.29
C GLN A 94 -8.74 -7.17 14.59
N ALA A 95 -9.83 -7.87 14.32
CA ALA A 95 -9.94 -9.32 14.54
C ALA A 95 -8.93 -10.09 13.66
N ALA A 96 -8.64 -9.58 12.46
CA ALA A 96 -7.58 -10.07 11.57
C ALA A 96 -6.17 -9.75 12.06
N GLY A 97 -6.00 -8.86 13.05
CA GLY A 97 -4.69 -8.39 13.54
C GLY A 97 -4.12 -7.20 12.77
N MET A 98 -4.90 -6.57 11.91
CA MET A 98 -4.48 -5.40 11.13
C MET A 98 -4.33 -4.16 12.01
N ARG A 99 -3.44 -3.24 11.62
CA ARG A 99 -3.08 -2.03 12.36
C ARG A 99 -3.52 -0.74 11.68
N TYR A 100 -3.86 -0.82 10.41
CA TYR A 100 -4.35 0.30 9.60
C TYR A 100 -5.29 -0.20 8.51
N ILE A 101 -6.06 0.73 7.98
CA ILE A 101 -6.96 0.53 6.84
C ILE A 101 -6.58 1.54 5.76
N THR A 102 -6.51 1.10 4.52
CA THR A 102 -6.45 1.94 3.32
C THR A 102 -7.73 1.73 2.53
N ILE A 103 -8.44 2.80 2.15
CA ILE A 103 -9.68 2.70 1.37
C ILE A 103 -9.62 3.61 0.14
N THR A 104 -10.19 3.17 -0.97
CA THR A 104 -10.38 4.01 -2.15
C THR A 104 -11.31 5.17 -1.83
N SER A 105 -10.73 6.36 -1.56
CA SER A 105 -11.53 7.60 -1.42
C SER A 105 -12.01 8.11 -2.77
N LYS A 106 -11.22 7.90 -3.83
CA LYS A 106 -11.57 8.09 -5.24
C LYS A 106 -10.74 7.10 -6.07
N HIS A 107 -11.39 6.25 -6.87
CA HIS A 107 -10.73 5.36 -7.81
C HIS A 107 -10.65 5.99 -9.21
N HIS A 108 -10.19 5.26 -10.22
CA HIS A 108 -9.98 5.74 -11.60
C HIS A 108 -11.27 6.22 -12.28
N ASP A 109 -12.43 5.76 -11.84
CA ASP A 109 -13.75 6.22 -12.31
C ASP A 109 -14.12 7.65 -11.86
N GLY A 110 -13.26 8.28 -11.05
CA GLY A 110 -13.41 9.63 -10.55
C GLY A 110 -14.46 9.79 -9.44
N PHE A 111 -15.20 8.72 -9.07
CA PHE A 111 -16.25 8.80 -8.07
C PHE A 111 -15.67 8.91 -6.66
N ALA A 112 -16.02 10.00 -5.94
CA ALA A 112 -15.59 10.24 -4.58
C ALA A 112 -16.50 9.53 -3.56
N MET A 113 -15.91 8.74 -2.65
CA MET A 113 -16.62 8.08 -1.55
C MET A 113 -16.75 8.97 -0.30
N PHE A 114 -16.53 10.26 -0.46
CA PHE A 114 -16.61 11.30 0.56
C PHE A 114 -17.37 12.54 0.04
N ASP A 115 -17.84 13.40 0.94
CA ASP A 115 -18.55 14.65 0.67
C ASP A 115 -17.58 15.72 0.13
N SER A 116 -17.40 15.78 -1.19
CA SER A 116 -16.48 16.72 -1.84
C SER A 116 -17.15 18.04 -2.16
N GLN A 117 -16.51 19.14 -1.81
CA GLN A 117 -17.00 20.49 -2.10
C GLN A 117 -16.47 21.05 -3.44
N VAL A 118 -15.53 20.33 -4.07
CA VAL A 118 -14.95 20.71 -5.37
C VAL A 118 -15.51 19.87 -6.52
N SER A 119 -16.33 18.88 -6.22
CA SER A 119 -17.01 18.01 -7.20
C SER A 119 -18.37 17.58 -6.66
N ASP A 120 -19.34 17.43 -7.56
CA ASP A 120 -20.64 16.80 -7.26
C ASP A 120 -20.68 15.32 -7.69
N TRP A 121 -19.56 14.78 -8.23
CA TRP A 121 -19.42 13.37 -8.59
C TRP A 121 -18.98 12.56 -7.36
N ASP A 122 -19.87 12.48 -6.36
CA ASP A 122 -19.60 11.85 -5.09
C ASP A 122 -20.80 11.12 -4.49
N ILE A 123 -20.55 10.35 -3.45
CA ILE A 123 -21.55 9.49 -2.80
C ILE A 123 -22.66 10.26 -2.09
N VAL A 124 -22.40 11.49 -1.63
CA VAL A 124 -23.38 12.30 -0.90
C VAL A 124 -24.33 12.99 -1.88
N GLU A 125 -23.79 13.60 -2.95
CA GLU A 125 -24.59 14.38 -3.90
C GLU A 125 -25.32 13.49 -4.92
N ARG A 126 -24.68 12.42 -5.41
CA ARG A 126 -25.18 11.63 -6.54
C ARG A 126 -25.92 10.35 -6.17
N THR A 127 -25.91 9.94 -4.90
CA THR A 127 -26.54 8.66 -4.50
C THR A 127 -27.71 8.87 -3.53
N PRO A 128 -28.65 7.93 -3.45
CA PRO A 128 -29.70 7.95 -2.43
C PRO A 128 -29.15 7.67 -1.02
N TYR A 129 -27.93 7.16 -0.90
CA TYR A 129 -27.29 6.86 0.38
C TYR A 129 -26.97 8.13 1.19
N ARG A 130 -26.53 9.21 0.53
CA ARG A 130 -26.30 10.54 1.10
C ARG A 130 -25.50 10.59 2.39
N ARG A 131 -24.52 9.68 2.55
CA ARG A 131 -23.65 9.62 3.71
C ARG A 131 -22.20 9.48 3.28
N ASP A 132 -21.32 10.19 3.98
CA ASP A 132 -19.88 10.21 3.74
C ASP A 132 -19.23 8.97 4.37
N VAL A 133 -18.83 8.01 3.53
CA VAL A 133 -18.21 6.75 3.93
C VAL A 133 -16.84 6.96 4.55
N ILE A 134 -16.04 7.88 3.99
CA ILE A 134 -14.69 8.14 4.48
C ILE A 134 -14.74 8.78 5.88
N ARG A 135 -15.69 9.69 6.12
CA ARG A 135 -15.92 10.28 7.44
C ARG A 135 -16.31 9.22 8.47
N MET A 136 -17.25 8.35 8.12
CA MET A 136 -17.71 7.28 9.01
C MET A 136 -16.56 6.34 9.38
N LEU A 137 -15.71 5.97 8.41
CA LEU A 137 -14.54 5.14 8.66
C LEU A 137 -13.47 5.87 9.46
N ALA A 138 -13.21 7.15 9.20
CA ALA A 138 -12.22 7.94 9.93
C ALA A 138 -12.59 8.07 11.42
N GLU A 139 -13.86 8.34 11.72
CA GLU A 139 -14.38 8.40 13.06
C GLU A 139 -14.25 7.06 13.78
N GLU A 140 -14.61 5.98 13.10
CA GLU A 140 -14.60 4.64 13.66
C GLU A 140 -13.17 4.10 13.85
N CYS A 141 -12.26 4.33 12.90
CA CYS A 141 -10.85 4.00 13.02
C CYS A 141 -10.23 4.70 14.24
N ARG A 142 -10.50 5.99 14.43
CA ARG A 142 -10.04 6.75 15.59
C ARG A 142 -10.61 6.21 16.90
N ARG A 143 -11.89 5.87 16.93
CA ARG A 143 -12.57 5.30 18.10
C ARG A 143 -11.98 3.94 18.51
N GLN A 144 -11.63 3.11 17.52
CA GLN A 144 -11.09 1.77 17.75
C GLN A 144 -9.56 1.70 17.71
N GLY A 145 -8.85 2.80 17.45
CA GLY A 145 -7.37 2.86 17.52
C GLY A 145 -6.64 2.29 16.29
N LEU A 146 -7.29 2.26 15.12
CA LEU A 146 -6.63 2.01 13.84
C LEU A 146 -6.29 3.33 13.14
N ARG A 147 -5.24 3.33 12.30
CA ARG A 147 -4.97 4.47 11.41
C ARG A 147 -5.68 4.28 10.07
N LEU A 148 -6.31 5.34 9.57
CA LEU A 148 -6.92 5.35 8.24
C LEU A 148 -5.96 6.01 7.23
N PHE A 149 -5.68 5.32 6.14
CA PHE A 149 -5.07 5.85 4.93
C PHE A 149 -6.14 5.99 3.85
N VAL A 150 -6.02 7.02 3.03
CA VAL A 150 -6.88 7.20 1.87
C VAL A 150 -6.11 6.84 0.60
N TYR A 151 -6.64 5.88 -0.18
CA TYR A 151 -6.19 5.70 -1.55
C TYR A 151 -6.80 6.82 -2.40
N TYR A 152 -6.01 7.42 -3.25
CA TYR A 152 -6.45 8.45 -4.16
C TYR A 152 -5.89 8.22 -5.57
N SER A 153 -6.76 7.99 -6.54
CA SER A 153 -6.34 7.89 -7.94
C SER A 153 -5.97 9.26 -8.51
N GLN A 154 -4.74 9.37 -9.01
CA GLN A 154 -4.29 10.51 -9.82
C GLN A 154 -4.85 10.45 -11.25
N LEU A 155 -5.09 9.24 -11.76
CA LEU A 155 -5.83 8.98 -12.98
C LEU A 155 -7.33 9.23 -12.76
N ASP A 156 -8.02 9.78 -13.77
CA ASP A 156 -9.45 10.03 -13.71
C ASP A 156 -10.11 9.82 -15.09
N TRP A 157 -10.98 8.81 -15.17
CA TRP A 157 -11.71 8.49 -16.40
C TRP A 157 -12.96 9.36 -16.60
N HIS A 158 -13.36 10.10 -15.58
CA HIS A 158 -14.58 10.91 -15.59
C HIS A 158 -14.29 12.40 -15.80
N HIS A 159 -13.28 12.97 -15.13
CA HIS A 159 -13.02 14.41 -15.13
C HIS A 159 -12.59 14.92 -16.51
N SER A 160 -13.30 15.94 -17.03
CA SER A 160 -13.06 16.48 -18.39
C SER A 160 -11.65 17.07 -18.57
N ASP A 161 -11.11 17.72 -17.54
CA ASP A 161 -9.79 18.36 -17.58
C ASP A 161 -8.60 17.37 -17.38
N TYR A 162 -8.88 16.06 -17.13
CA TYR A 162 -7.85 15.03 -17.26
C TYR A 162 -7.53 14.80 -18.73
N PHE A 163 -6.81 15.76 -19.30
CA PHE A 163 -6.50 15.85 -20.73
C PHE A 163 -5.05 16.38 -20.95
N PRO A 164 -4.31 15.89 -21.95
CA PRO A 164 -4.67 14.78 -22.84
C PRO A 164 -4.86 13.46 -22.07
N ARG A 165 -5.62 12.52 -22.64
CA ARG A 165 -5.80 11.19 -22.06
C ARG A 165 -4.47 10.46 -22.00
N GLY A 166 -4.30 9.61 -21.01
CA GLY A 166 -3.13 8.77 -20.87
C GLY A 166 -3.24 7.47 -21.68
N GLN A 167 -2.82 6.37 -21.10
CA GLN A 167 -2.88 5.03 -21.71
C GLN A 167 -4.28 4.43 -21.66
N THR A 168 -5.16 4.96 -20.80
CA THR A 168 -6.49 4.42 -20.52
C THR A 168 -7.58 5.47 -20.72
N GLY A 169 -8.87 5.11 -20.53
CA GLY A 169 -10.01 6.01 -20.58
C GLY A 169 -10.40 6.48 -21.98
N HIS A 170 -9.95 5.81 -23.05
CA HIS A 170 -10.23 6.24 -24.43
C HIS A 170 -11.69 6.05 -24.84
N ALA A 171 -12.39 5.06 -24.27
CA ALA A 171 -13.78 4.78 -24.59
C ALA A 171 -14.80 5.62 -23.80
N THR A 172 -14.34 6.43 -22.84
CA THR A 172 -15.25 7.15 -21.90
C THR A 172 -16.11 8.23 -22.55
N GLY A 173 -15.85 8.60 -23.80
CA GLY A 173 -16.66 9.60 -24.54
C GLY A 173 -16.55 11.03 -24.02
N ARG A 174 -15.55 11.34 -23.19
CA ARG A 174 -15.22 12.70 -22.76
C ARG A 174 -14.76 13.56 -23.95
N ALA A 175 -14.87 14.88 -23.81
CA ALA A 175 -14.38 15.82 -24.81
C ALA A 175 -12.88 15.60 -25.10
N GLU A 176 -12.47 15.85 -26.34
CA GLU A 176 -11.06 15.84 -26.78
C GLU A 176 -10.37 17.18 -26.46
N SER A 177 -10.65 17.75 -25.28
CA SER A 177 -10.11 19.01 -24.81
C SER A 177 -10.20 19.08 -23.29
N GLY A 178 -9.29 19.84 -22.67
CA GLY A 178 -9.25 20.04 -21.23
C GLY A 178 -7.97 20.77 -20.83
N ASP A 179 -7.85 21.07 -19.55
CA ASP A 179 -6.68 21.74 -18.96
C ASP A 179 -6.16 20.90 -17.79
N PHE A 180 -5.04 20.23 -18.01
CA PHE A 180 -4.43 19.38 -16.99
C PHE A 180 -4.04 20.17 -15.73
N GLY A 181 -3.70 21.46 -15.86
CA GLY A 181 -3.44 22.32 -14.71
C GLY A 181 -4.68 22.48 -13.81
N ARG A 182 -5.86 22.66 -14.41
CA ARG A 182 -7.13 22.69 -13.66
C ARG A 182 -7.47 21.34 -13.02
N TYR A 183 -7.17 20.24 -13.72
CA TYR A 183 -7.30 18.91 -13.12
C TYR A 183 -6.44 18.75 -11.88
N LEU A 184 -5.17 19.18 -11.93
CA LEU A 184 -4.27 19.10 -10.78
C LEU A 184 -4.72 20.02 -9.63
N ASP A 185 -5.30 21.18 -9.92
CA ASP A 185 -5.88 22.06 -8.90
C ASP A 185 -7.15 21.44 -8.27
N TYR A 186 -7.97 20.73 -9.05
CA TYR A 186 -9.09 19.93 -8.56
C TYR A 186 -8.61 18.79 -7.64
N MET A 187 -7.59 18.04 -8.07
CA MET A 187 -6.98 16.96 -7.28
C MET A 187 -6.44 17.49 -5.95
N ASP A 188 -5.67 18.59 -5.97
CA ASP A 188 -5.16 19.22 -4.74
C ASP A 188 -6.30 19.74 -3.85
N GLY A 189 -7.42 20.18 -4.43
CA GLY A 189 -8.64 20.57 -3.72
C GLY A 189 -9.22 19.41 -2.91
N GLN A 190 -9.48 18.27 -3.55
CA GLN A 190 -10.00 17.07 -2.87
C GLN A 190 -9.04 16.52 -1.81
N LEU A 191 -7.74 16.51 -2.09
CA LEU A 191 -6.73 16.10 -1.12
C LEU A 191 -6.71 17.03 0.09
N ARG A 192 -6.87 18.33 -0.12
CA ARG A 192 -6.98 19.31 0.99
C ARG A 192 -8.23 19.04 1.84
N GLU A 193 -9.38 18.75 1.22
CA GLU A 193 -10.59 18.37 1.94
C GLU A 193 -10.35 17.15 2.83
N LEU A 194 -9.76 16.09 2.28
CA LEU A 194 -9.44 14.87 3.02
C LEU A 194 -8.48 15.14 4.18
N PHE A 195 -7.43 15.93 3.97
CA PHE A 195 -6.41 16.19 4.99
C PHE A 195 -6.79 17.26 6.02
N THR A 196 -7.90 17.99 5.83
CA THR A 196 -8.37 19.00 6.81
C THR A 196 -9.70 18.63 7.47
N GLY A 197 -10.55 17.85 6.78
CA GLY A 197 -11.92 17.58 7.21
C GLY A 197 -12.14 16.26 7.95
N TYR A 198 -11.19 15.33 7.94
CA TYR A 198 -11.40 13.94 8.39
C TYR A 198 -10.59 13.56 9.63
N GLY A 199 -9.95 14.55 10.31
CA GLY A 199 -9.05 14.33 11.44
C GLY A 199 -7.68 13.82 11.01
N GLU A 200 -6.93 13.21 11.93
CA GLU A 200 -5.62 12.67 11.62
C GLU A 200 -5.73 11.43 10.73
N LEU A 201 -5.12 11.50 9.54
CA LEU A 201 -4.95 10.38 8.63
C LEU A 201 -3.58 9.73 8.85
N GLY A 202 -3.50 8.42 8.60
CA GLY A 202 -2.22 7.71 8.53
C GLY A 202 -1.38 8.16 7.34
N GLY A 203 -2.05 8.52 6.25
CA GLY A 203 -1.43 9.02 5.03
C GLY A 203 -2.30 8.86 3.79
N VAL A 204 -1.65 9.01 2.64
CA VAL A 204 -2.25 8.81 1.32
C VAL A 204 -1.50 7.73 0.53
N TRP A 205 -2.26 6.93 -0.16
CA TRP A 205 -1.84 5.91 -1.11
C TRP A 205 -2.23 6.37 -2.52
N PHE A 206 -1.30 6.97 -3.25
CA PHE A 206 -1.53 7.44 -4.63
C PHE A 206 -1.42 6.29 -5.63
N ASP A 207 -2.22 6.40 -6.71
CA ASP A 207 -2.16 5.49 -7.84
C ASP A 207 -2.51 6.21 -9.15
N GLY A 208 -2.21 5.58 -10.28
CA GLY A 208 -2.64 6.06 -11.60
C GLY A 208 -1.67 7.01 -12.30
N MET A 209 -0.56 7.44 -11.66
CA MET A 209 0.45 8.27 -12.32
C MET A 209 1.07 7.56 -13.54
N TRP A 210 1.12 6.25 -13.52
CA TRP A 210 1.61 5.39 -14.60
C TRP A 210 0.80 5.54 -15.91
N ASP A 211 -0.43 6.05 -15.85
CA ASP A 211 -1.26 6.32 -17.03
C ASP A 211 -0.67 7.46 -17.90
N ARG A 212 -0.02 8.43 -17.25
CA ARG A 212 0.67 9.56 -17.90
C ARG A 212 2.06 9.79 -17.30
N PRO A 213 3.00 8.87 -17.48
CA PRO A 213 4.27 8.84 -16.74
C PRO A 213 5.19 10.03 -17.06
N GLU A 214 5.00 10.71 -18.20
CA GLU A 214 5.81 11.86 -18.64
C GLU A 214 5.10 13.21 -18.38
N ALA A 215 3.90 13.23 -17.76
CA ALA A 215 3.23 14.47 -17.43
C ALA A 215 3.89 15.17 -16.23
N ASP A 216 3.83 16.49 -16.22
CA ASP A 216 4.17 17.25 -15.01
C ASP A 216 3.00 17.17 -14.00
N TRP A 217 3.11 16.26 -13.05
CA TRP A 217 2.15 16.03 -11.99
C TRP A 217 2.23 17.03 -10.84
N ARG A 218 3.19 17.96 -10.88
CA ARG A 218 3.47 18.93 -9.80
C ARG A 218 3.63 18.27 -8.43
N LEU A 219 4.27 17.09 -8.39
CA LEU A 219 4.37 16.23 -7.18
C LEU A 219 4.95 16.98 -5.99
N GLU A 220 5.98 17.82 -6.19
CA GLU A 220 6.57 18.63 -5.13
C GLU A 220 5.51 19.52 -4.44
N ARG A 221 4.65 20.18 -5.22
CA ARG A 221 3.59 21.05 -4.69
C ARG A 221 2.58 20.24 -3.87
N THR A 222 2.10 19.13 -4.43
CA THR A 222 1.10 18.28 -3.78
C THR A 222 1.65 17.64 -2.51
N TYR A 223 2.83 17.02 -2.57
CA TYR A 223 3.43 16.34 -1.41
C TYR A 223 3.78 17.33 -0.29
N ARG A 224 4.33 18.51 -0.64
CA ARG A 224 4.58 19.59 0.32
C ARG A 224 3.30 20.03 1.02
N MET A 225 2.22 20.27 0.27
CA MET A 225 0.90 20.62 0.82
C MET A 225 0.43 19.58 1.84
N LEU A 226 0.53 18.29 1.53
CA LEU A 226 0.08 17.22 2.42
C LEU A 226 0.89 17.16 3.71
N HIS A 227 2.22 17.29 3.63
CA HIS A 227 3.09 17.33 4.80
C HIS A 227 2.93 18.61 5.65
N GLU A 228 2.59 19.74 5.02
CA GLU A 228 2.26 20.98 5.76
C GLU A 228 0.93 20.86 6.50
N LEU A 229 -0.08 20.21 5.88
CA LEU A 229 -1.39 20.00 6.50
C LEU A 229 -1.33 18.97 7.63
N GLN A 230 -0.63 17.87 7.42
CA GLN A 230 -0.47 16.79 8.41
C GLN A 230 0.97 16.26 8.42
N PRO A 231 1.88 16.82 9.22
CA PRO A 231 3.30 16.43 9.21
C PRO A 231 3.59 14.97 9.58
N ALA A 232 2.66 14.27 10.21
CA ALA A 232 2.78 12.85 10.54
C ALA A 232 2.19 11.92 9.48
N ALA A 233 1.40 12.43 8.53
CA ALA A 233 0.82 11.63 7.49
C ALA A 233 1.88 11.15 6.49
N LEU A 234 1.79 9.89 6.07
CA LEU A 234 2.73 9.28 5.14
C LEU A 234 2.21 9.38 3.71
N VAL A 235 3.11 9.72 2.79
CA VAL A 235 2.84 9.77 1.36
C VAL A 235 3.51 8.59 0.67
N GLY A 236 2.73 7.80 -0.07
CA GLY A 236 3.25 6.76 -0.94
C GLY A 236 2.53 6.77 -2.29
N SER A 237 3.18 6.30 -3.33
CA SER A 237 2.63 6.31 -4.69
C SER A 237 2.98 5.05 -5.46
N ASN A 238 1.95 4.42 -6.05
CA ASN A 238 2.06 3.21 -6.87
C ASN A 238 2.37 3.56 -8.33
N HIS A 239 3.41 4.33 -8.55
CA HIS A 239 3.85 4.73 -9.90
C HIS A 239 4.85 3.78 -10.55
N HIS A 240 5.21 2.68 -9.87
CA HIS A 240 6.12 1.62 -10.33
C HIS A 240 7.56 2.09 -10.63
N ARG A 241 7.98 3.21 -10.08
CA ARG A 241 9.31 3.81 -10.22
C ARG A 241 10.02 3.88 -8.86
N ALA A 242 11.28 4.27 -8.86
CA ALA A 242 11.96 4.64 -7.62
C ALA A 242 11.24 5.81 -6.94
N PRO A 243 11.17 5.84 -5.60
CA PRO A 243 10.45 6.88 -4.87
C PRO A 243 10.92 8.29 -5.23
N PHE A 244 9.97 9.21 -5.38
CA PHE A 244 10.25 10.64 -5.58
C PHE A 244 10.47 11.34 -4.23
N PRO A 245 11.18 12.50 -4.23
CA PRO A 245 11.29 13.32 -3.03
C PRO A 245 9.92 13.68 -2.47
N GLY A 246 9.71 13.42 -1.18
CA GLY A 246 8.43 13.62 -0.50
C GLY A 246 7.63 12.35 -0.29
N GLU A 247 8.04 11.23 -0.84
CA GLU A 247 7.46 9.92 -0.53
C GLU A 247 8.07 9.33 0.74
N ASP A 248 7.23 8.65 1.54
CA ASP A 248 7.56 8.15 2.85
C ASP A 248 7.66 6.62 2.91
N PHE A 249 7.10 5.94 1.91
CA PHE A 249 7.19 4.49 1.76
C PHE A 249 7.09 4.08 0.28
N GLN A 250 7.71 2.95 -0.05
CA GLN A 250 7.71 2.37 -1.39
C GLN A 250 6.74 1.19 -1.46
N MET A 251 6.03 1.10 -2.59
CA MET A 251 5.00 0.10 -2.82
C MET A 251 5.41 -0.93 -3.86
N PHE A 252 4.89 -2.16 -3.68
CA PHE A 252 5.03 -3.28 -4.59
C PHE A 252 3.66 -3.92 -4.79
N GLU A 253 3.04 -3.66 -5.92
CA GLU A 253 1.72 -4.19 -6.23
C GLU A 253 1.81 -5.64 -6.70
N GLN A 254 1.04 -6.53 -6.05
CA GLN A 254 0.96 -7.99 -6.30
C GLN A 254 2.32 -8.72 -6.20
N ASP A 255 3.37 -8.04 -5.78
CA ASP A 255 4.72 -8.57 -5.64
C ASP A 255 5.31 -8.31 -4.26
N LEU A 256 6.28 -9.12 -3.89
CA LEU A 256 7.15 -8.87 -2.73
C LEU A 256 8.32 -7.96 -3.15
N PRO A 257 8.90 -7.14 -2.24
CA PRO A 257 10.07 -6.35 -2.56
C PRO A 257 11.19 -7.17 -3.21
N GLY A 258 11.68 -6.70 -4.35
CA GLY A 258 12.71 -7.35 -5.15
C GLY A 258 12.19 -8.46 -6.08
N ALA A 259 10.89 -8.73 -6.11
CA ALA A 259 10.25 -9.56 -7.12
C ALA A 259 9.58 -8.68 -8.19
N ASN A 260 9.37 -9.27 -9.38
CA ASN A 260 8.66 -8.62 -10.49
C ASN A 260 7.87 -9.66 -11.29
N THR A 261 7.02 -10.44 -10.60
CA THR A 261 6.17 -11.45 -11.24
C THR A 261 4.95 -10.84 -11.91
N ALA A 262 4.48 -9.69 -11.37
CA ALA A 262 3.42 -8.89 -11.96
C ALA A 262 3.87 -8.12 -13.23
N GLY A 263 5.19 -7.94 -13.41
CA GLY A 263 5.77 -7.37 -14.63
C GLY A 263 6.01 -5.86 -14.62
N PHE A 264 5.58 -5.13 -13.58
CA PHE A 264 5.73 -3.67 -13.49
C PHE A 264 6.56 -3.19 -12.28
N ASN A 265 6.93 -4.06 -11.33
CA ASN A 265 7.74 -3.71 -10.15
C ASN A 265 9.25 -3.77 -10.45
N THR A 266 9.73 -2.99 -11.41
CA THR A 266 11.13 -3.02 -11.88
C THR A 266 12.06 -2.14 -11.06
N ALA A 267 11.52 -1.26 -10.21
CA ALA A 267 12.31 -0.34 -9.40
C ALA A 267 13.14 -1.08 -8.33
N ALA A 268 14.36 -0.61 -8.09
CA ALA A 268 15.16 -1.10 -6.99
C ALA A 268 14.48 -0.84 -5.64
N VAL A 269 14.70 -1.75 -4.69
CA VAL A 269 14.20 -1.59 -3.32
C VAL A 269 14.98 -0.44 -2.65
N SER A 270 14.25 0.53 -2.10
CA SER A 270 14.80 1.70 -1.41
C SER A 270 14.98 1.44 0.09
N ASP A 271 15.58 2.43 0.79
CA ASP A 271 15.70 2.42 2.26
C ASP A 271 14.43 2.92 2.98
N LEU A 272 13.40 3.34 2.24
CA LEU A 272 12.12 3.75 2.82
C LEU A 272 11.39 2.53 3.41
N PRO A 273 10.41 2.73 4.31
CA PRO A 273 9.44 1.71 4.65
C PRO A 273 8.83 1.08 3.40
N LEU A 274 8.61 -0.23 3.41
CA LEU A 274 8.14 -0.99 2.25
C LEU A 274 6.74 -1.53 2.50
N GLU A 275 5.92 -1.59 1.44
CA GLU A 275 4.59 -2.19 1.48
C GLU A 275 4.35 -3.05 0.25
N THR A 276 3.85 -4.26 0.46
CA THR A 276 3.30 -5.14 -0.57
C THR A 276 1.78 -5.06 -0.50
N ALA A 277 1.13 -4.66 -1.59
CA ALA A 277 -0.33 -4.73 -1.73
C ALA A 277 -0.71 -5.99 -2.51
N ALA A 278 -1.64 -6.78 -1.98
CA ALA A 278 -2.09 -8.03 -2.60
C ALA A 278 -3.57 -8.30 -2.34
N THR A 279 -4.20 -9.08 -3.22
CA THR A 279 -5.61 -9.48 -3.13
C THR A 279 -5.78 -10.84 -2.48
N ILE A 280 -6.95 -11.09 -1.88
CA ILE A 280 -7.34 -12.43 -1.41
C ILE A 280 -7.80 -13.31 -2.57
N ASN A 281 -8.51 -12.72 -3.55
CA ASN A 281 -8.87 -13.35 -4.84
C ASN A 281 -8.03 -12.75 -5.96
N ASP A 282 -8.50 -12.75 -7.22
CA ASP A 282 -7.76 -12.17 -8.36
C ASP A 282 -8.17 -10.72 -8.67
N SER A 283 -9.20 -10.18 -7.98
CA SER A 283 -9.77 -8.86 -8.22
C SER A 283 -9.56 -7.91 -7.03
N TRP A 284 -9.39 -6.61 -7.30
CA TRP A 284 -9.36 -5.60 -6.24
C TRP A 284 -10.79 -5.23 -5.79
N GLY A 285 -11.65 -4.80 -6.71
CA GLY A 285 -13.07 -4.55 -6.45
C GLY A 285 -13.92 -5.82 -6.44
N TYR A 286 -15.19 -5.67 -6.03
CA TYR A 286 -16.13 -6.79 -6.02
C TYR A 286 -16.31 -7.37 -7.42
N HIS A 287 -16.07 -8.68 -7.55
CA HIS A 287 -16.26 -9.42 -8.79
C HIS A 287 -17.00 -10.73 -8.50
N LEU A 288 -18.26 -10.82 -8.98
CA LEU A 288 -19.14 -11.97 -8.67
C LEU A 288 -18.61 -13.29 -9.23
N GLY A 289 -17.97 -13.25 -10.41
CA GLY A 289 -17.43 -14.44 -11.08
C GLY A 289 -16.09 -14.92 -10.52
N ASP A 290 -15.38 -14.09 -9.75
CA ASP A 290 -14.08 -14.43 -9.17
C ASP A 290 -14.25 -15.29 -7.91
N ARG A 291 -13.86 -16.56 -8.02
CA ARG A 291 -13.95 -17.56 -6.95
C ARG A 291 -12.59 -18.11 -6.53
N ASN A 292 -11.51 -17.51 -7.01
CA ASN A 292 -10.16 -17.97 -6.76
C ASN A 292 -9.60 -17.40 -5.45
N PHE A 293 -10.21 -17.74 -4.33
CA PHE A 293 -9.78 -17.24 -3.02
C PHE A 293 -8.54 -17.96 -2.50
N LYS A 294 -7.50 -17.19 -2.18
CA LYS A 294 -6.32 -17.70 -1.46
C LYS A 294 -6.72 -18.35 -0.14
N SER A 295 -6.09 -19.48 0.17
CA SER A 295 -6.24 -20.13 1.48
C SER A 295 -5.61 -19.28 2.60
N ALA A 296 -5.96 -19.56 3.86
CA ALA A 296 -5.30 -18.93 5.00
C ALA A 296 -3.78 -19.17 4.98
N ALA A 297 -3.34 -20.36 4.60
CA ALA A 297 -1.92 -20.70 4.47
C ALA A 297 -1.21 -19.82 3.44
N GLN A 298 -1.84 -19.54 2.29
CA GLN A 298 -1.29 -18.66 1.27
C GLN A 298 -1.20 -17.22 1.76
N VAL A 299 -2.24 -16.70 2.44
CA VAL A 299 -2.22 -15.33 2.99
C VAL A 299 -1.19 -15.18 4.10
N ILE A 300 -1.09 -16.16 5.01
CA ILE A 300 -0.07 -16.19 6.07
C ILE A 300 1.32 -16.24 5.43
N GLY A 301 1.52 -17.07 4.41
CA GLY A 301 2.77 -17.13 3.66
C GLY A 301 3.15 -15.80 3.02
N LEU A 302 2.19 -15.04 2.45
CA LEU A 302 2.42 -13.68 1.93
C LEU A 302 2.87 -12.74 3.05
N LEU A 303 2.15 -12.71 4.19
CA LEU A 303 2.48 -11.85 5.33
C LEU A 303 3.88 -12.14 5.88
N VAL A 304 4.19 -13.41 6.10
CA VAL A 304 5.51 -13.85 6.58
C VAL A 304 6.62 -13.46 5.59
N ASN A 305 6.41 -13.70 4.30
CA ASN A 305 7.37 -13.33 3.26
C ASN A 305 7.56 -11.82 3.11
N ALA A 306 6.49 -11.02 3.27
CA ALA A 306 6.58 -9.56 3.30
C ALA A 306 7.40 -9.10 4.52
N ALA A 307 7.07 -9.60 5.73
CA ALA A 307 7.79 -9.26 6.96
C ALA A 307 9.28 -9.62 6.87
N GLY A 308 9.62 -10.79 6.32
CA GLY A 308 11.01 -11.23 6.11
C GLY A 308 11.78 -10.36 5.11
N ARG A 309 11.09 -9.65 4.22
CA ARG A 309 11.65 -8.64 3.29
C ARG A 309 11.52 -7.21 3.83
N ASN A 310 11.26 -7.07 5.12
CA ASN A 310 11.09 -5.78 5.80
C ASN A 310 9.91 -4.95 5.30
N ALA A 311 8.89 -5.58 4.70
CA ALA A 311 7.70 -4.93 4.18
C ALA A 311 6.46 -5.19 5.05
N ASN A 312 5.47 -4.31 4.94
CA ASN A 312 4.11 -4.56 5.36
C ASN A 312 3.38 -5.37 4.28
N LEU A 313 2.33 -6.11 4.68
CA LEU A 313 1.31 -6.61 3.77
C LEU A 313 0.05 -5.74 3.92
N LEU A 314 -0.39 -5.12 2.82
CA LEU A 314 -1.69 -4.48 2.68
C LEU A 314 -2.60 -5.44 1.90
N LEU A 315 -3.51 -6.11 2.62
CA LEU A 315 -4.34 -7.19 2.07
C LEU A 315 -5.73 -6.69 1.69
N ASN A 316 -6.12 -6.89 0.44
CA ASN A 316 -7.33 -6.31 -0.14
C ASN A 316 -8.60 -7.14 0.05
N VAL A 317 -9.71 -6.43 0.24
CA VAL A 317 -11.09 -6.89 0.09
C VAL A 317 -11.86 -5.96 -0.83
N GLY A 318 -12.78 -6.52 -1.64
CA GLY A 318 -13.74 -5.77 -2.46
C GLY A 318 -15.15 -5.95 -1.91
N PRO A 319 -15.70 -4.98 -1.15
CA PRO A 319 -17.06 -5.08 -0.61
C PRO A 319 -18.13 -5.14 -1.71
N MET A 320 -19.23 -5.84 -1.41
CA MET A 320 -20.42 -5.91 -2.26
C MET A 320 -21.11 -4.55 -2.39
N PRO A 321 -21.95 -4.36 -3.41
CA PRO A 321 -22.70 -3.10 -3.59
C PRO A 321 -23.55 -2.70 -2.38
N THR A 322 -23.95 -3.66 -1.57
CA THR A 322 -24.72 -3.44 -0.34
C THR A 322 -23.91 -2.84 0.79
N GLY A 323 -22.57 -2.85 0.70
CA GLY A 323 -21.64 -2.41 1.74
C GLY A 323 -21.12 -3.52 2.65
N GLU A 324 -21.45 -4.78 2.37
CA GLU A 324 -20.96 -5.91 3.15
C GLU A 324 -19.66 -6.47 2.58
N ILE A 325 -18.76 -6.88 3.46
CA ILE A 325 -17.58 -7.67 3.08
C ILE A 325 -18.01 -9.13 2.93
N GLN A 326 -17.67 -9.76 1.78
CA GLN A 326 -18.04 -11.13 1.45
C GLN A 326 -17.65 -12.12 2.55
N PRO A 327 -18.49 -13.17 2.79
CA PRO A 327 -18.22 -14.20 3.78
C PRO A 327 -16.85 -14.89 3.61
N GLU A 328 -16.40 -15.11 2.38
CA GLU A 328 -15.13 -15.73 2.06
C GLU A 328 -13.95 -14.89 2.57
N PHE A 329 -14.00 -13.57 2.37
CA PHE A 329 -13.01 -12.64 2.90
C PHE A 329 -13.03 -12.60 4.43
N ARG A 330 -14.21 -12.50 5.02
CA ARG A 330 -14.39 -12.49 6.49
C ARG A 330 -13.79 -13.75 7.14
N THR A 331 -14.09 -14.92 6.58
CA THR A 331 -13.55 -16.19 7.05
C THR A 331 -12.02 -16.18 6.98
N ARG A 332 -11.45 -15.75 5.87
CA ARG A 332 -10.00 -15.71 5.66
C ARG A 332 -9.31 -14.76 6.63
N LEU A 333 -9.88 -13.58 6.85
CA LEU A 333 -9.38 -12.60 7.80
C LEU A 333 -9.40 -13.12 9.24
N HIS A 334 -10.46 -13.81 9.65
CA HIS A 334 -10.52 -14.42 10.98
C HIS A 334 -9.49 -15.54 11.17
N GLU A 335 -9.24 -16.37 10.15
CA GLU A 335 -8.23 -17.42 10.18
C GLU A 335 -6.82 -16.85 10.32
N VAL A 336 -6.49 -15.82 9.55
CA VAL A 336 -5.21 -15.09 9.66
C VAL A 336 -5.05 -14.46 11.04
N GLY A 337 -6.10 -13.82 11.55
CA GLY A 337 -6.12 -13.25 12.89
C GLY A 337 -5.91 -14.30 14.00
N ALA A 338 -6.48 -15.49 13.84
CA ALA A 338 -6.26 -16.59 14.78
C ALA A 338 -4.81 -17.06 14.80
N TRP A 339 -4.14 -17.09 13.64
CA TRP A 339 -2.72 -17.39 13.53
C TRP A 339 -1.86 -16.28 14.16
N LEU A 340 -2.16 -15.00 13.87
CA LEU A 340 -1.43 -13.84 14.40
C LEU A 340 -1.52 -13.70 15.93
N ARG A 341 -2.63 -14.07 16.55
CA ARG A 341 -2.76 -14.08 18.02
C ARG A 341 -1.71 -14.98 18.68
N ARG A 342 -1.27 -16.03 18.01
CA ARG A 342 -0.25 -16.97 18.53
C ARG A 342 1.17 -16.62 18.10
N ASN A 343 1.33 -16.06 16.90
CA ASN A 343 2.62 -15.91 16.23
C ASN A 343 3.03 -14.43 15.99
N GLY A 344 2.19 -13.47 16.40
CA GLY A 344 2.39 -12.06 16.11
C GLY A 344 3.69 -11.46 16.67
N GLU A 345 4.27 -12.07 17.69
CA GLU A 345 5.60 -11.69 18.21
C GLU A 345 6.69 -11.73 17.13
N ALA A 346 6.61 -12.74 16.24
CA ALA A 346 7.57 -12.93 15.15
C ALA A 346 7.30 -12.02 13.93
N ILE A 347 6.19 -11.26 13.95
CA ILE A 347 5.74 -10.37 12.85
C ILE A 347 5.83 -8.90 13.27
N TYR A 348 5.06 -8.49 14.28
CA TYR A 348 4.93 -7.08 14.65
C TYR A 348 6.19 -6.52 15.31
N GLY A 349 6.58 -5.31 14.90
CA GLY A 349 7.76 -4.63 15.43
C GLY A 349 9.07 -5.31 15.06
N THR A 350 9.05 -6.22 14.07
CA THR A 350 10.26 -6.84 13.53
C THR A 350 10.81 -6.07 12.33
N ARG A 351 12.02 -6.40 11.94
CA ARG A 351 12.63 -6.05 10.65
C ARG A 351 12.96 -7.33 9.90
N GLY A 352 13.31 -7.23 8.62
CA GLY A 352 13.89 -8.36 7.89
C GLY A 352 15.07 -8.93 8.65
N GLY A 353 15.14 -10.26 8.75
CA GLY A 353 16.20 -10.93 9.49
C GLY A 353 17.54 -10.97 8.73
N PRO A 354 18.59 -11.47 9.37
CA PRO A 354 19.95 -11.47 8.82
C PRO A 354 20.15 -12.45 7.66
N ILE A 355 19.19 -13.35 7.41
CA ILE A 355 19.26 -14.34 6.35
C ILE A 355 18.31 -13.92 5.22
N ALA A 356 18.86 -13.73 4.01
CA ALA A 356 18.05 -13.47 2.82
C ALA A 356 17.02 -14.60 2.59
N PRO A 357 15.88 -14.32 1.97
CA PRO A 357 14.85 -15.31 1.65
C PRO A 357 15.41 -16.55 0.99
N ARG A 358 14.93 -17.72 1.41
CA ARG A 358 15.36 -19.04 0.95
C ARG A 358 14.14 -19.88 0.55
N PRO A 359 14.34 -21.00 -0.19
CA PRO A 359 13.21 -21.89 -0.54
C PRO A 359 12.45 -22.44 0.67
N TRP A 360 13.09 -22.57 1.84
CA TRP A 360 12.43 -22.99 3.07
C TRP A 360 11.61 -21.89 3.75
N GLY A 361 11.88 -20.60 3.49
CA GLY A 361 11.18 -19.47 4.11
C GLY A 361 12.07 -18.24 4.28
N VAL A 362 11.83 -17.50 5.34
CA VAL A 362 12.48 -16.22 5.64
C VAL A 362 12.87 -16.10 7.10
N THR A 363 13.61 -15.04 7.44
CA THR A 363 13.83 -14.66 8.83
C THR A 363 13.31 -13.26 9.10
N THR A 364 12.76 -13.05 10.31
CA THR A 364 12.53 -11.72 10.88
C THR A 364 13.39 -11.54 12.12
N GLN A 365 13.62 -10.28 12.54
CA GLN A 365 14.45 -9.99 13.70
C GLN A 365 13.85 -8.88 14.56
N LYS A 366 13.95 -9.06 15.88
CA LYS A 366 13.65 -8.03 16.87
C LYS A 366 14.69 -8.08 17.99
N GLN A 367 15.49 -7.02 18.10
CA GLN A 367 16.60 -6.93 19.05
C GLN A 367 17.62 -8.11 18.89
N ASP A 368 17.77 -8.95 19.90
CA ASP A 368 18.67 -10.12 19.93
C ASP A 368 17.97 -11.44 19.54
N ARG A 369 16.70 -11.38 19.12
CA ARG A 369 15.92 -12.55 18.66
C ARG A 369 15.79 -12.56 17.14
N VAL A 370 16.18 -13.67 16.54
CA VAL A 370 15.91 -13.98 15.13
C VAL A 370 14.84 -15.06 15.09
N TYR A 371 13.76 -14.79 14.36
CA TYR A 371 12.69 -15.74 14.13
C TYR A 371 12.91 -16.37 12.75
N VAL A 372 13.14 -17.68 12.73
CA VAL A 372 13.31 -18.48 11.52
C VAL A 372 11.95 -19.06 11.15
N HIS A 373 11.33 -18.50 10.10
CA HIS A 373 10.04 -18.92 9.58
C HIS A 373 10.23 -20.03 8.56
N VAL A 374 9.89 -21.25 8.94
CA VAL A 374 10.01 -22.44 8.08
C VAL A 374 8.67 -22.72 7.44
N LEU A 375 8.48 -22.22 6.21
CA LEU A 375 7.23 -22.34 5.46
C LEU A 375 7.16 -23.65 4.67
N SER A 376 8.27 -24.08 4.06
CA SER A 376 8.34 -25.26 3.21
C SER A 376 9.65 -25.99 3.38
N TRP A 377 9.66 -27.03 4.24
CA TRP A 377 10.84 -27.84 4.52
C TRP A 377 10.43 -29.19 5.08
N GLN A 378 11.06 -30.28 4.62
CA GLN A 378 10.70 -31.65 5.02
C GLN A 378 11.85 -32.39 5.74
N ASP A 379 13.11 -31.93 5.58
CA ASP A 379 14.24 -32.55 6.26
C ASP A 379 14.27 -32.14 7.75
N PRO A 380 14.56 -33.06 8.69
CA PRO A 380 14.73 -32.69 10.09
C PRO A 380 15.92 -31.76 10.35
N ARG A 381 16.84 -31.63 9.41
CA ARG A 381 17.99 -30.71 9.50
C ARG A 381 17.81 -29.50 8.61
N LEU A 382 17.88 -28.31 9.20
CA LEU A 382 17.86 -27.04 8.47
C LEU A 382 19.22 -26.35 8.66
N ALA A 383 19.95 -26.20 7.57
CA ALA A 383 21.21 -25.45 7.56
C ALA A 383 20.94 -23.96 7.28
N LEU A 384 21.40 -23.11 8.18
CA LEU A 384 21.39 -21.65 8.08
C LEU A 384 22.82 -21.16 7.84
N PRO A 385 23.05 -20.10 7.05
CA PRO A 385 24.37 -19.48 6.95
C PRO A 385 24.80 -18.88 8.28
N ALA A 386 26.09 -18.49 8.37
CA ALA A 386 26.62 -17.83 9.56
C ALA A 386 25.80 -16.58 9.92
N LEU A 387 25.49 -16.46 11.20
CA LEU A 387 24.78 -15.31 11.75
C LEU A 387 25.79 -14.25 12.25
N PRO A 388 25.38 -12.98 12.35
CA PRO A 388 26.25 -11.88 12.76
C PRO A 388 26.74 -12.03 14.21
N ARG A 389 26.07 -12.84 15.03
CA ARG A 389 26.40 -13.14 16.44
C ARG A 389 26.08 -14.60 16.73
N ARG A 390 26.79 -15.19 17.73
CA ARG A 390 26.60 -16.58 18.15
C ARG A 390 25.18 -16.84 18.66
N VAL A 391 24.68 -18.03 18.41
CA VAL A 391 23.41 -18.51 18.94
C VAL A 391 23.60 -19.02 20.37
N ARG A 392 22.85 -18.45 21.31
CA ARG A 392 22.85 -18.88 22.72
C ARG A 392 21.80 -19.96 22.98
N ALA A 393 20.64 -19.84 22.37
CA ALA A 393 19.55 -20.77 22.52
C ALA A 393 18.70 -20.81 21.24
N ALA A 394 18.03 -21.93 21.01
CA ALA A 394 17.04 -22.13 19.97
C ALA A 394 15.81 -22.81 20.56
N THR A 395 14.62 -22.26 20.31
CA THR A 395 13.33 -22.80 20.80
C THR A 395 12.25 -22.69 19.72
N VAL A 396 11.25 -23.55 19.78
CA VAL A 396 10.03 -23.41 18.98
C VAL A 396 9.16 -22.31 19.59
N LEU A 397 8.69 -21.34 18.79
CA LEU A 397 7.87 -20.23 19.29
C LEU A 397 6.55 -20.72 19.93
N ALA A 398 5.92 -21.72 19.33
CA ALA A 398 4.58 -22.17 19.71
C ALA A 398 4.49 -22.75 21.12
N ASP A 399 5.54 -23.42 21.60
CA ASP A 399 5.51 -24.19 22.87
C ASP A 399 6.78 -24.07 23.71
N GLY A 400 7.78 -23.31 23.25
CA GLY A 400 9.07 -23.12 23.97
C GLY A 400 9.97 -24.34 24.01
N ARG A 401 9.65 -25.44 23.32
CA ARG A 401 10.53 -26.62 23.23
C ARG A 401 11.91 -26.25 22.71
N ARG A 402 12.96 -26.78 23.30
CA ARG A 402 14.32 -26.57 22.83
C ARG A 402 14.52 -27.24 21.47
N VAL A 403 15.19 -26.53 20.59
CA VAL A 403 15.67 -27.01 19.29
C VAL A 403 17.15 -27.25 19.40
N ALA A 404 17.61 -28.50 19.14
CA ALA A 404 19.02 -28.80 19.11
C ALA A 404 19.66 -28.12 17.89
N PHE A 405 20.86 -27.56 18.09
CA PHE A 405 21.61 -26.92 17.02
C PHE A 405 23.12 -27.17 17.15
N GLN A 406 23.83 -27.10 16.04
CA GLN A 406 25.27 -27.08 15.94
C GLN A 406 25.71 -25.81 15.22
N GLU A 407 26.64 -25.07 15.83
CA GLU A 407 27.18 -23.84 15.25
C GLU A 407 28.64 -24.06 14.85
N THR A 408 28.98 -23.69 13.62
CA THR A 408 30.35 -23.76 13.08
C THR A 408 30.70 -22.40 12.46
N ALA A 409 31.90 -22.25 11.92
CA ALA A 409 32.31 -21.04 11.20
C ALA A 409 31.42 -20.80 9.93
N ASP A 410 30.90 -21.88 9.35
CA ASP A 410 30.12 -21.83 8.10
C ASP A 410 28.62 -21.55 8.33
N GLY A 411 28.12 -21.71 9.56
CA GLY A 411 26.73 -21.49 9.90
C GLY A 411 26.17 -22.29 11.05
N VAL A 412 24.82 -22.32 11.11
CA VAL A 412 24.06 -22.99 12.16
C VAL A 412 23.18 -24.08 11.56
N THR A 413 23.31 -25.32 12.00
CA THR A 413 22.41 -26.41 11.64
C THR A 413 21.42 -26.66 12.77
N LEU A 414 20.12 -26.45 12.49
CA LEU A 414 19.02 -26.76 13.41
C LEU A 414 18.55 -28.19 13.21
N THR A 415 18.19 -28.86 14.29
CA THR A 415 17.44 -30.13 14.25
C THR A 415 15.98 -29.83 14.57
N LEU A 416 15.17 -29.68 13.51
CA LEU A 416 13.76 -29.29 13.63
C LEU A 416 12.95 -30.44 14.24
N PRO A 417 12.02 -30.15 15.17
CA PRO A 417 11.05 -31.14 15.60
C PRO A 417 10.04 -31.42 14.46
N PRO A 418 9.35 -32.56 14.51
CA PRO A 418 8.29 -32.84 13.57
C PRO A 418 7.26 -31.69 13.53
N ARG A 419 6.86 -31.31 12.32
CA ARG A 419 5.82 -30.28 12.09
C ARG A 419 4.46 -30.82 12.57
N ALA A 420 3.68 -29.97 13.24
CA ALA A 420 2.30 -30.34 13.61
C ALA A 420 1.43 -30.39 12.35
N GLU A 421 0.39 -31.23 12.38
CA GLU A 421 -0.57 -31.28 11.29
C GLU A 421 -1.26 -29.92 11.10
N GLY A 422 -1.31 -29.43 9.86
CA GLY A 422 -1.89 -28.12 9.53
C GLY A 422 -1.06 -26.90 9.95
N GLU A 423 0.15 -27.08 10.49
CA GLU A 423 1.05 -25.98 10.84
C GLU A 423 1.57 -25.31 9.55
N VAL A 424 1.16 -24.06 9.32
CA VAL A 424 1.51 -23.29 8.12
C VAL A 424 2.94 -22.79 8.16
N ASP A 425 3.41 -22.39 9.35
CA ASP A 425 4.71 -21.79 9.57
C ASP A 425 5.27 -22.31 10.90
N GLN A 426 6.34 -23.11 10.82
CA GLN A 426 7.08 -23.58 12.00
C GLN A 426 8.14 -22.54 12.35
N ILE A 427 7.94 -21.82 13.47
CA ILE A 427 8.81 -20.71 13.84
C ILE A 427 9.81 -21.16 14.91
N VAL A 428 11.10 -21.04 14.58
CA VAL A 428 12.21 -21.25 15.54
C VAL A 428 12.75 -19.90 15.96
N VAL A 429 12.78 -19.65 17.26
CA VAL A 429 13.39 -18.46 17.86
C VAL A 429 14.85 -18.75 18.18
N LEU A 430 15.77 -17.99 17.60
CA LEU A 430 17.18 -18.00 17.92
C LEU A 430 17.49 -16.79 18.81
N GLU A 431 17.96 -17.04 20.02
CA GLU A 431 18.49 -15.99 20.90
C GLU A 431 19.98 -15.82 20.61
N LEU A 432 20.37 -14.61 20.19
CA LEU A 432 21.78 -14.29 19.91
C LEU A 432 22.52 -13.84 21.17
N ALA A 433 23.81 -14.12 21.25
CA ALA A 433 24.66 -13.56 22.28
C ALA A 433 24.69 -12.02 22.17
N ARG A 434 24.87 -11.35 23.30
CA ARG A 434 25.01 -9.88 23.34
C ARG A 434 26.35 -9.43 22.80
#